data_0d50ff2f1aafdfddf6526318e94367e2
#
_entry.id   0d50ff2f1aafdfddf6526318e94367e2
#
_cell.length_a   1.000
_cell.length_b   1.000
_cell.length_c   1.000
_cell.angle_alpha   90.00
_cell.angle_beta   90.00
_cell.angle_gamma   90.00
#
_symmetry.space_group_name_H-M   'P 1'
#
loop_
_entity.id
_entity.type
_entity.pdbx_description
1 polymer ?
#
loop_
_entity_poly.entity_id
_entity_poly.type
_entity_poly.pdbx_seq_one_letter_code
_entity_poly.pdbx_strand_id
1 'polypeptide(L)'
;KTRVTRFPNETAATSLRSVYKYQGGLKAFWSGTGARVVEGSCSGAVLLAARGSAHQFLRQTAPSVADTALAAFAVGAAAGACQALVMGPCTYLVTRSAVEGKSAVRCLRDAFADKSLLRGRATVYAGAGAVAARQATNWASRQGLTDLFQRRLGLPLLACGVLGGIGSCWNTPLEVKRIRAQSGLGSLGDVWREEGLPGCFRGVTPRAAQAAWQTCFMVVAPQLLS
;
A
#
# COMPACT_ATOMS: atom_id res chain seq x y z
N LYS A 1 2.78 -11.90 0.18
CA LYS A 1 3.07 -10.80 1.09
C LYS A 1 2.39 -11.00 2.44
N THR A 2 1.07 -11.03 2.52
CA THR A 2 0.30 -11.26 3.76
C THR A 2 0.69 -12.56 4.46
N ARG A 3 0.90 -13.64 3.69
CA ARG A 3 1.31 -14.94 4.23
C ARG A 3 2.72 -14.89 4.84
N VAL A 4 3.70 -14.31 4.16
CA VAL A 4 5.07 -14.15 4.67
C VAL A 4 5.09 -13.33 5.97
N THR A 5 4.22 -12.33 6.07
CA THR A 5 4.09 -11.53 7.30
C THR A 5 3.43 -12.31 8.45
N ARG A 6 2.53 -13.26 8.13
CA ARG A 6 1.81 -14.05 9.12
C ARG A 6 2.63 -15.23 9.67
N PHE A 7 3.42 -15.88 8.82
CA PHE A 7 4.20 -17.06 9.18
C PHE A 7 5.69 -16.72 9.24
N PRO A 8 6.26 -16.59 10.43
CA PRO A 8 7.64 -16.13 10.63
C PRO A 8 8.70 -16.95 9.91
N ASN A 9 8.48 -18.25 9.82
CA ASN A 9 9.43 -19.21 9.25
C ASN A 9 9.30 -19.39 7.72
N GLU A 10 8.36 -18.67 7.05
CA GLU A 10 8.17 -18.79 5.62
C GLU A 10 8.91 -17.67 4.86
N THR A 11 9.76 -18.08 3.93
CA THR A 11 10.32 -17.18 2.91
C THR A 11 9.30 -16.96 1.78
N ALA A 12 9.53 -15.97 0.91
CA ALA A 12 8.67 -15.74 -0.25
C ALA A 12 8.57 -16.99 -1.16
N ALA A 13 9.70 -17.69 -1.36
CA ALA A 13 9.76 -18.90 -2.18
C ALA A 13 8.98 -20.06 -1.55
N THR A 14 9.16 -20.30 -0.24
CA THR A 14 8.43 -21.36 0.46
C THR A 14 6.94 -21.08 0.54
N SER A 15 6.53 -19.82 0.71
CA SER A 15 5.13 -19.41 0.65
C SER A 15 4.50 -19.64 -0.72
N LEU A 16 5.21 -19.31 -1.82
CA LEU A 16 4.73 -19.58 -3.18
C LEU A 16 4.57 -21.08 -3.41
N ARG A 17 5.56 -21.88 -3.02
CA ARG A 17 5.52 -23.34 -3.15
C ARG A 17 4.38 -23.96 -2.35
N SER A 18 4.12 -23.47 -1.13
CA SER A 18 3.04 -23.98 -0.29
C SER A 18 1.66 -23.61 -0.84
N VAL A 19 1.47 -22.40 -1.39
CA VAL A 19 0.23 -22.02 -2.06
C VAL A 19 -0.02 -22.91 -3.28
N TYR A 20 0.98 -23.14 -4.10
CA TYR A 20 0.87 -24.03 -5.26
C TYR A 20 0.48 -25.45 -4.86
N LYS A 21 1.15 -26.01 -3.83
CA LYS A 21 0.96 -27.41 -3.42
C LYS A 21 -0.35 -27.67 -2.67
N TYR A 22 -0.77 -26.72 -1.82
CA TYR A 22 -1.86 -26.98 -0.86
C TYR A 22 -3.15 -26.18 -1.12
N GLN A 23 -3.18 -25.21 -2.03
CA GLN A 23 -4.34 -24.34 -2.24
C GLN A 23 -4.94 -24.41 -3.66
N GLY A 24 -4.60 -25.43 -4.45
CA GLY A 24 -5.23 -25.66 -5.76
C GLY A 24 -4.39 -25.23 -6.97
N GLY A 25 -3.06 -25.29 -6.85
CA GLY A 25 -2.14 -25.08 -7.97
C GLY A 25 -2.13 -23.62 -8.48
N LEU A 26 -2.00 -23.45 -9.79
CA LEU A 26 -1.92 -22.11 -10.40
C LEU A 26 -3.16 -21.26 -10.15
N LYS A 27 -4.37 -21.85 -10.07
CA LYS A 27 -5.62 -21.12 -9.85
C LYS A 27 -5.63 -20.38 -8.50
N ALA A 28 -4.92 -20.86 -7.48
CA ALA A 28 -4.84 -20.25 -6.18
C ALA A 28 -4.17 -18.85 -6.22
N PHE A 29 -3.24 -18.62 -7.15
CA PHE A 29 -2.58 -17.31 -7.32
C PHE A 29 -3.52 -16.24 -7.85
N TRP A 30 -4.60 -16.62 -8.53
CA TRP A 30 -5.62 -15.72 -9.06
C TRP A 30 -6.80 -15.52 -8.11
N SER A 31 -6.77 -16.19 -6.95
CA SER A 31 -7.77 -15.98 -5.90
C SER A 31 -7.72 -14.53 -5.41
N GLY A 32 -8.88 -13.86 -5.47
CA GLY A 32 -9.01 -12.44 -5.07
C GLY A 32 -8.56 -11.42 -6.12
N THR A 33 -8.19 -11.83 -7.34
CA THR A 33 -7.80 -10.89 -8.42
C THR A 33 -8.91 -9.89 -8.73
N GLY A 34 -10.17 -10.31 -8.80
CA GLY A 34 -11.30 -9.39 -9.04
C GLY A 34 -11.38 -8.27 -7.98
N ALA A 35 -11.27 -8.61 -6.70
CA ALA A 35 -11.25 -7.63 -5.63
C ALA A 35 -10.03 -6.69 -5.73
N ARG A 36 -8.89 -7.20 -6.17
CA ARG A 36 -7.68 -6.40 -6.38
C ARG A 36 -7.78 -5.47 -7.60
N VAL A 37 -8.46 -5.89 -8.65
CA VAL A 37 -8.71 -5.04 -9.84
C VAL A 37 -9.61 -3.87 -9.43
N VAL A 38 -10.72 -4.13 -8.74
CA VAL A 38 -11.62 -3.09 -8.26
C VAL A 38 -10.90 -2.14 -7.29
N GLU A 39 -10.17 -2.69 -6.32
CA GLU A 39 -9.36 -1.90 -5.38
C GLU A 39 -8.36 -1.02 -6.12
N GLY A 40 -7.63 -1.57 -7.09
CA GLY A 40 -6.61 -0.87 -7.86
C GLY A 40 -7.19 0.26 -8.71
N SER A 41 -8.30 0.00 -9.39
CA SER A 41 -8.97 1.00 -10.24
C SER A 41 -9.52 2.17 -9.41
N CYS A 42 -10.27 1.88 -8.35
CA CYS A 42 -10.82 2.93 -7.49
C CYS A 42 -9.73 3.72 -6.77
N SER A 43 -8.73 3.04 -6.23
CA SER A 43 -7.64 3.69 -5.49
C SER A 43 -6.74 4.51 -6.40
N GLY A 44 -6.52 4.05 -7.64
CA GLY A 44 -5.77 4.78 -8.65
C GLY A 44 -6.47 6.06 -9.07
N ALA A 45 -7.76 5.99 -9.36
CA ALA A 45 -8.56 7.17 -9.71
C ALA A 45 -8.55 8.22 -8.59
N VAL A 46 -8.77 7.80 -7.33
CA VAL A 46 -8.72 8.71 -6.18
C VAL A 46 -7.33 9.32 -6.00
N LEU A 47 -6.26 8.53 -6.18
CA LEU A 47 -4.89 9.03 -6.08
C LEU A 47 -4.61 10.11 -7.12
N LEU A 48 -4.97 9.86 -8.39
CA LEU A 48 -4.72 10.80 -9.49
C LEU A 48 -5.54 12.09 -9.32
N ALA A 49 -6.82 11.98 -8.97
CA ALA A 49 -7.69 13.12 -8.70
C ALA A 49 -7.16 13.95 -7.51
N ALA A 50 -6.84 13.30 -6.39
CA ALA A 50 -6.32 13.99 -5.20
C ALA A 50 -4.95 14.63 -5.46
N ARG A 51 -4.08 13.98 -6.26
CA ARG A 51 -2.80 14.55 -6.67
C ARG A 51 -3.00 15.80 -7.51
N GLY A 52 -3.88 15.75 -8.52
CA GLY A 52 -4.19 16.90 -9.38
C GLY A 52 -4.72 18.08 -8.57
N SER A 53 -5.71 17.84 -7.72
CA SER A 53 -6.30 18.88 -6.85
C SER A 53 -5.28 19.46 -5.86
N ALA A 54 -4.46 18.63 -5.22
CA ALA A 54 -3.43 19.09 -4.30
C ALA A 54 -2.35 19.93 -4.99
N HIS A 55 -1.95 19.53 -6.20
CA HIS A 55 -0.97 20.29 -6.99
C HIS A 55 -1.55 21.63 -7.46
N GLN A 56 -2.80 21.64 -7.91
CA GLN A 56 -3.49 22.88 -8.31
C GLN A 56 -3.65 23.83 -7.13
N PHE A 57 -4.08 23.33 -5.96
CA PHE A 57 -4.16 24.11 -4.73
C PHE A 57 -2.81 24.73 -4.35
N LEU A 58 -1.73 23.96 -4.44
CA LEU A 58 -0.41 24.44 -4.10
C LEU A 58 0.09 25.51 -5.08
N ARG A 59 -0.21 25.37 -6.37
CA ARG A 59 0.10 26.41 -7.38
C ARG A 59 -0.65 27.71 -7.14
N GLN A 60 -1.87 27.65 -6.62
CA GLN A 60 -2.66 28.84 -6.30
C GLN A 60 -2.21 29.53 -5.01
N THR A 61 -1.80 28.74 -4.00
CA THR A 61 -1.45 29.28 -2.66
C THR A 61 0.04 29.62 -2.51
N ALA A 62 0.92 28.84 -3.13
CA ALA A 62 2.38 28.99 -3.01
C ALA A 62 3.09 28.66 -4.33
N PRO A 63 2.95 29.49 -5.39
CA PRO A 63 3.48 29.21 -6.72
C PRO A 63 4.99 29.02 -6.73
N SER A 64 5.72 29.76 -5.90
CA SER A 64 7.19 29.68 -5.81
C SER A 64 7.72 28.34 -5.30
N VAL A 65 6.89 27.57 -4.58
CA VAL A 65 7.25 26.28 -3.99
C VAL A 65 6.66 25.10 -4.78
N ALA A 66 5.63 25.35 -5.59
CA ALA A 66 4.82 24.32 -6.23
C ALA A 66 5.62 23.34 -7.10
N ASP A 67 6.71 23.79 -7.70
CA ASP A 67 7.56 22.98 -8.57
C ASP A 67 8.84 22.46 -7.88
N THR A 68 8.86 22.45 -6.54
CA THR A 68 9.98 21.90 -5.77
C THR A 68 9.81 20.43 -5.43
N ALA A 69 10.91 19.72 -5.13
CA ALA A 69 10.86 18.34 -4.63
C ALA A 69 10.03 18.23 -3.33
N LEU A 70 10.12 19.27 -2.45
CA LEU A 70 9.33 19.30 -1.22
C LEU A 70 7.82 19.33 -1.50
N ALA A 71 7.41 20.09 -2.52
CA ALA A 71 6.02 20.10 -2.98
C ALA A 71 5.59 18.72 -3.50
N ALA A 72 6.43 18.02 -4.24
CA ALA A 72 6.15 16.66 -4.69
C ALA A 72 5.95 15.68 -3.54
N PHE A 73 6.74 15.79 -2.47
CA PHE A 73 6.53 15.02 -1.22
C PHE A 73 5.18 15.36 -0.57
N ALA A 74 4.85 16.64 -0.43
CA ALA A 74 3.61 17.09 0.21
C ALA A 74 2.36 16.66 -0.59
N VAL A 75 2.37 16.84 -1.90
CA VAL A 75 1.30 16.41 -2.81
C VAL A 75 1.14 14.90 -2.77
N GLY A 76 2.24 14.15 -2.78
CA GLY A 76 2.22 12.69 -2.64
C GLY A 76 1.63 12.23 -1.32
N ALA A 77 1.99 12.91 -0.21
CA ALA A 77 1.44 12.62 1.11
C ALA A 77 -0.08 12.86 1.17
N ALA A 78 -0.54 14.01 0.71
CA ALA A 78 -1.96 14.36 0.68
C ALA A 78 -2.77 13.38 -0.18
N ALA A 79 -2.31 13.09 -1.39
CA ALA A 79 -2.96 12.14 -2.29
C ALA A 79 -3.01 10.73 -1.69
N GLY A 80 -1.92 10.29 -1.05
CA GLY A 80 -1.87 9.00 -0.36
C GLY A 80 -2.81 8.92 0.84
N ALA A 81 -2.96 9.99 1.61
CA ALA A 81 -3.91 10.06 2.71
C ALA A 81 -5.37 9.96 2.21
N CYS A 82 -5.72 10.70 1.16
CA CYS A 82 -7.05 10.61 0.53
C CYS A 82 -7.32 9.19 -0.01
N GLN A 83 -6.35 8.56 -0.64
CA GLN A 83 -6.47 7.19 -1.13
C GLN A 83 -6.80 6.19 0.00
N ALA A 84 -6.30 6.43 1.21
CA ALA A 84 -6.53 5.54 2.34
C ALA A 84 -8.02 5.42 2.74
N LEU A 85 -8.84 6.41 2.45
CA LEU A 85 -10.29 6.37 2.71
C LEU A 85 -10.95 5.25 1.90
N VAL A 86 -10.54 5.06 0.65
CA VAL A 86 -11.06 3.99 -0.21
C VAL A 86 -10.35 2.67 0.06
N MET A 87 -9.03 2.71 0.25
CA MET A 87 -8.24 1.50 0.46
C MET A 87 -8.47 0.86 1.83
N GLY A 88 -8.88 1.62 2.86
CA GLY A 88 -9.12 1.09 4.20
C GLY A 88 -10.05 -0.13 4.19
N PRO A 89 -11.32 0.03 3.75
CA PRO A 89 -12.27 -1.07 3.64
C PRO A 89 -11.79 -2.20 2.72
N CYS A 90 -11.28 -1.85 1.55
CA CYS A 90 -10.83 -2.85 0.58
C CYS A 90 -9.69 -3.71 1.12
N THR A 91 -8.69 -3.08 1.74
CA THR A 91 -7.55 -3.82 2.31
C THR A 91 -7.95 -4.66 3.51
N TYR A 92 -8.92 -4.20 4.32
CA TYR A 92 -9.50 -4.99 5.40
C TYR A 92 -10.13 -6.28 4.85
N LEU A 93 -11.02 -6.16 3.87
CA LEU A 93 -11.72 -7.29 3.26
C LEU A 93 -10.74 -8.29 2.63
N VAL A 94 -9.77 -7.79 1.86
CA VAL A 94 -8.75 -8.64 1.21
C VAL A 94 -7.88 -9.34 2.26
N THR A 95 -7.48 -8.64 3.32
CA THR A 95 -6.65 -9.23 4.38
C THR A 95 -7.42 -10.29 5.15
N ARG A 96 -8.66 -10.02 5.55
CA ARG A 96 -9.54 -10.97 6.24
C ARG A 96 -9.85 -12.18 5.38
N SER A 97 -10.21 -11.97 4.12
CA SER A 97 -10.44 -13.06 3.16
C SER A 97 -9.22 -13.99 3.04
N ALA A 98 -8.03 -13.41 2.94
CA ALA A 98 -6.77 -14.18 2.87
C ALA A 98 -6.44 -14.93 4.17
N VAL A 99 -6.82 -14.37 5.33
CA VAL A 99 -6.53 -14.96 6.65
C VAL A 99 -7.54 -16.05 7.00
N GLU A 100 -8.83 -15.81 6.75
CA GLU A 100 -9.93 -16.71 7.14
C GLU A 100 -10.30 -17.72 6.05
N GLY A 101 -9.77 -17.57 4.83
CA GLY A 101 -10.13 -18.42 3.69
C GLY A 101 -11.57 -18.23 3.21
N LYS A 102 -12.26 -17.17 3.66
CA LYS A 102 -13.63 -16.83 3.30
C LYS A 102 -13.68 -15.86 2.12
N SER A 103 -14.81 -15.80 1.42
CA SER A 103 -15.02 -14.77 0.39
C SER A 103 -15.11 -13.36 1.01
N ALA A 104 -14.67 -12.33 0.27
CA ALA A 104 -14.74 -10.93 0.73
C ALA A 104 -16.17 -10.49 1.12
N VAL A 105 -17.18 -10.96 0.37
CA VAL A 105 -18.60 -10.71 0.66
C VAL A 105 -19.01 -11.30 2.01
N ARG A 106 -18.55 -12.51 2.33
CA ARG A 106 -18.82 -13.16 3.61
C ARG A 106 -18.15 -12.41 4.76
N CYS A 107 -16.89 -11.99 4.59
CA CYS A 107 -16.19 -11.16 5.57
C CYS A 107 -16.87 -9.80 5.80
N LEU A 108 -17.45 -9.20 4.75
CA LEU A 108 -18.23 -7.97 4.86
C LEU A 108 -19.51 -8.21 5.65
N ARG A 109 -20.26 -9.27 5.32
CA ARG A 109 -21.47 -9.65 6.06
C ARG A 109 -21.17 -9.90 7.54
N ASP A 110 -20.12 -10.66 7.84
CA ASP A 110 -19.70 -10.95 9.22
C ASP A 110 -19.33 -9.67 9.99
N ALA A 111 -18.75 -8.66 9.32
CA ALA A 111 -18.43 -7.38 9.94
C ALA A 111 -19.67 -6.58 10.38
N PHE A 112 -20.82 -6.82 9.75
CA PHE A 112 -22.08 -6.10 10.02
C PHE A 112 -23.17 -6.96 10.66
N ALA A 113 -23.04 -8.30 10.69
CA ALA A 113 -24.12 -9.23 11.04
C ALA A 113 -24.67 -9.06 12.47
N ASP A 114 -23.80 -8.78 13.45
CA ASP A 114 -24.17 -8.68 14.87
C ASP A 114 -23.93 -7.28 15.46
N LYS A 115 -23.78 -6.25 14.62
CA LYS A 115 -23.30 -4.95 15.09
C LYS A 115 -24.13 -3.82 14.50
N SER A 116 -24.36 -2.79 15.31
CA SER A 116 -24.89 -1.52 14.77
C SER A 116 -24.03 -1.06 13.60
N LEU A 117 -24.60 -0.31 12.65
CA LEU A 117 -23.89 0.28 11.50
C LEU A 117 -22.58 0.97 11.90
N LEU A 118 -22.57 1.65 13.05
CA LEU A 118 -21.39 2.33 13.58
C LEU A 118 -20.28 1.35 13.97
N ARG A 119 -20.60 0.24 14.62
CA ARG A 119 -19.60 -0.79 14.99
C ARG A 119 -19.08 -1.55 13.77
N GLY A 120 -19.94 -1.85 12.81
CA GLY A 120 -19.56 -2.45 11.55
C GLY A 120 -18.58 -1.58 10.77
N ARG A 121 -18.86 -0.27 10.66
CA ARG A 121 -17.95 0.72 10.05
C ARG A 121 -16.62 0.80 10.81
N ALA A 122 -16.65 0.90 12.14
CA ALA A 122 -15.45 0.91 12.96
C ALA A 122 -14.59 -0.36 12.76
N THR A 123 -15.23 -1.52 12.57
CA THR A 123 -14.53 -2.78 12.29
C THR A 123 -13.85 -2.77 10.91
N VAL A 124 -14.56 -2.30 9.88
CA VAL A 124 -14.05 -2.24 8.50
C VAL A 124 -12.93 -1.20 8.36
N TYR A 125 -12.96 -0.13 9.14
CA TYR A 125 -11.89 0.87 9.22
C TYR A 125 -10.87 0.60 10.33
N ALA A 126 -10.87 -0.60 10.92
CA ALA A 126 -9.85 -0.99 11.89
C ALA A 126 -8.44 -0.83 11.29
N GLY A 127 -7.59 -0.07 11.96
CA GLY A 127 -6.25 0.24 11.48
C GLY A 127 -6.17 1.30 10.36
N ALA A 128 -7.26 2.03 10.06
CA ALA A 128 -7.30 3.05 9.01
C ALA A 128 -6.20 4.10 9.16
N GLY A 129 -5.87 4.51 10.39
CA GLY A 129 -4.76 5.42 10.65
C GLY A 129 -3.41 4.87 10.18
N ALA A 130 -3.16 3.58 10.39
CA ALA A 130 -1.95 2.92 9.89
C ALA A 130 -1.97 2.81 8.34
N VAL A 131 -3.15 2.60 7.73
CA VAL A 131 -3.31 2.62 6.28
C VAL A 131 -3.02 4.01 5.74
N ALA A 132 -3.57 5.06 6.34
CA ALA A 132 -3.36 6.45 5.92
C ALA A 132 -1.89 6.86 6.03
N ALA A 133 -1.26 6.63 7.18
CA ALA A 133 0.16 6.92 7.40
C ALA A 133 1.05 6.17 6.39
N ARG A 134 0.76 4.90 6.16
CA ARG A 134 1.47 4.09 5.17
C ARG A 134 1.30 4.64 3.74
N GLN A 135 0.09 4.99 3.35
CA GLN A 135 -0.16 5.50 2.00
C GLN A 135 0.45 6.88 1.80
N ALA A 136 0.29 7.78 2.76
CA ALA A 136 0.89 9.11 2.72
C ALA A 136 2.42 9.01 2.57
N THR A 137 3.11 8.28 3.44
CA THR A 137 4.56 8.10 3.38
C THR A 137 5.02 7.37 2.13
N ASN A 138 4.25 6.39 1.66
CA ASN A 138 4.56 5.62 0.46
C ASN A 138 4.54 6.50 -0.79
N TRP A 139 3.47 7.28 -0.99
CA TRP A 139 3.33 8.14 -2.16
C TRP A 139 4.19 9.39 -2.07
N ALA A 140 4.37 9.96 -0.88
CA ALA A 140 5.35 11.02 -0.65
C ALA A 140 6.74 10.58 -1.10
N SER A 141 7.22 9.44 -0.60
CA SER A 141 8.56 8.92 -0.97
C SER A 141 8.66 8.63 -2.47
N ARG A 142 7.65 7.98 -3.07
CA ARG A 142 7.71 7.65 -4.50
C ARG A 142 7.78 8.89 -5.38
N GLN A 143 6.90 9.85 -5.16
CA GLN A 143 6.86 11.07 -5.97
C GLN A 143 8.07 11.97 -5.67
N GLY A 144 8.34 12.22 -4.39
CA GLY A 144 9.43 13.08 -3.98
C GLY A 144 10.80 12.55 -4.38
N LEU A 145 11.06 11.25 -4.18
CA LEU A 145 12.33 10.65 -4.60
C LEU A 145 12.47 10.59 -6.12
N THR A 146 11.40 10.30 -6.86
CA THR A 146 11.42 10.32 -8.32
C THR A 146 11.80 11.72 -8.82
N ASP A 147 11.14 12.76 -8.32
CA ASP A 147 11.39 14.14 -8.68
C ASP A 147 12.81 14.59 -8.25
N LEU A 148 13.23 14.22 -7.04
CA LEU A 148 14.56 14.53 -6.53
C LEU A 148 15.68 13.91 -7.38
N PHE A 149 15.55 12.63 -7.74
CA PHE A 149 16.54 11.93 -8.56
C PHE A 149 16.58 12.50 -9.98
N GLN A 150 15.43 12.85 -10.55
CA GLN A 150 15.37 13.48 -11.86
C GLN A 150 16.07 14.84 -11.85
N ARG A 151 15.80 15.70 -10.86
CA ARG A 151 16.35 17.06 -10.78
C ARG A 151 17.84 17.09 -10.39
N ARG A 152 18.25 16.21 -9.46
CA ARG A 152 19.61 16.24 -8.90
C ARG A 152 20.58 15.38 -9.67
N LEU A 153 20.15 14.23 -10.19
CA LEU A 153 21.02 13.27 -10.86
C LEU A 153 20.83 13.24 -12.37
N GLY A 154 19.81 13.94 -12.91
CA GLY A 154 19.53 13.94 -14.35
C GLY A 154 19.26 12.55 -14.93
N LEU A 155 18.86 11.59 -14.09
CA LEU A 155 18.63 10.21 -14.52
C LEU A 155 17.37 10.11 -15.41
N PRO A 156 17.33 9.12 -16.32
CA PRO A 156 16.15 8.84 -17.11
C PRO A 156 14.94 8.63 -16.21
N LEU A 157 13.78 9.14 -16.60
CA LEU A 157 12.54 9.13 -15.80
C LEU A 157 12.15 7.72 -15.31
N LEU A 158 12.34 6.69 -16.13
CA LEU A 158 12.11 5.30 -15.74
C LEU A 158 13.02 4.84 -14.60
N ALA A 159 14.31 5.18 -14.66
CA ALA A 159 15.25 4.86 -13.59
C ALA A 159 14.88 5.57 -12.29
N CYS A 160 14.51 6.86 -12.38
CA CYS A 160 14.00 7.61 -11.22
C CYS A 160 12.75 6.98 -10.62
N GLY A 161 11.83 6.50 -11.46
CA GLY A 161 10.62 5.80 -11.01
C GLY A 161 10.92 4.50 -10.28
N VAL A 162 11.84 3.68 -10.80
CA VAL A 162 12.27 2.44 -10.15
C VAL A 162 12.93 2.74 -8.79
N LEU A 163 13.89 3.67 -8.76
CA LEU A 163 14.60 4.05 -7.54
C LEU A 163 13.66 4.69 -6.50
N GLY A 164 12.75 5.56 -6.94
CA GLY A 164 11.72 6.15 -6.08
C GLY A 164 10.77 5.10 -5.51
N GLY A 165 10.43 4.08 -6.31
CA GLY A 165 9.64 2.92 -5.86
C GLY A 165 10.37 2.12 -4.79
N ILE A 166 11.61 1.72 -5.02
CA ILE A 166 12.45 0.99 -4.06
C ILE A 166 12.67 1.83 -2.80
N GLY A 167 13.00 3.11 -2.96
CA GLY A 167 13.19 4.05 -1.86
C GLY A 167 11.98 4.18 -0.94
N SER A 168 10.76 3.91 -1.43
CA SER A 168 9.58 3.91 -0.57
C SER A 168 9.50 2.73 0.42
N CYS A 169 10.39 1.75 0.32
CA CYS A 169 10.34 0.53 1.16
C CYS A 169 10.77 0.75 2.61
N TRP A 170 11.36 1.91 2.95
CA TRP A 170 11.68 2.26 4.34
C TRP A 170 10.45 2.22 5.26
N ASN A 171 9.24 2.46 4.72
CA ASN A 171 8.00 2.42 5.49
C ASN A 171 7.40 1.00 5.62
N THR A 172 8.18 -0.07 5.35
CA THR A 172 7.74 -1.47 5.53
C THR A 172 7.20 -1.77 6.93
N PRO A 173 7.74 -1.21 8.05
CA PRO A 173 7.16 -1.41 9.37
C PRO A 173 5.69 -0.98 9.47
N LEU A 174 5.29 0.09 8.79
CA LEU A 174 3.87 0.51 8.75
C LEU A 174 2.98 -0.52 8.01
N GLU A 175 3.54 -1.19 7.01
CA GLU A 175 2.84 -2.27 6.32
C GLU A 175 2.66 -3.50 7.23
N VAL A 176 3.69 -3.87 7.98
CA VAL A 176 3.61 -4.96 8.97
C VAL A 176 2.56 -4.61 10.03
N LYS A 177 2.60 -3.39 10.58
CA LYS A 177 1.59 -2.87 11.53
C LYS A 177 0.18 -2.99 10.97
N ARG A 178 -0.03 -2.57 9.72
CA ARG A 178 -1.34 -2.65 9.06
C ARG A 178 -1.84 -4.10 8.95
N ILE A 179 -1.00 -4.99 8.45
CA ILE A 179 -1.38 -6.41 8.25
C ILE A 179 -1.72 -7.04 9.59
N ARG A 180 -0.94 -6.81 10.64
CA ARG A 180 -1.21 -7.36 11.97
C ARG A 180 -2.49 -6.79 12.58
N ALA A 181 -2.70 -5.48 12.49
CA ALA A 181 -3.94 -4.85 12.96
C ALA A 181 -5.19 -5.40 12.26
N GLN A 182 -5.14 -5.56 10.94
CA GLN A 182 -6.25 -6.10 10.16
C GLN A 182 -6.45 -7.61 10.31
N SER A 183 -5.39 -8.33 10.69
CA SER A 183 -5.43 -9.79 10.93
C SER A 183 -5.71 -10.17 12.38
N GLY A 184 -5.72 -9.21 13.31
CA GLY A 184 -5.88 -9.49 14.74
C GLY A 184 -4.67 -10.20 15.36
N LEU A 185 -3.47 -10.04 14.81
CA LEU A 185 -2.24 -10.75 15.21
C LEU A 185 -1.36 -9.98 16.22
N GLY A 186 -1.92 -9.05 16.98
CA GLY A 186 -1.16 -8.26 17.94
C GLY A 186 -0.50 -7.02 17.33
N SER A 187 0.40 -6.39 18.10
CA SER A 187 0.99 -5.10 17.78
C SER A 187 2.32 -5.21 17.03
N LEU A 188 2.79 -4.09 16.46
CA LEU A 188 4.15 -4.01 15.90
C LEU A 188 5.21 -4.12 17.03
N GLY A 189 4.87 -3.69 18.26
CA GLY A 189 5.75 -3.80 19.40
C GLY A 189 6.08 -5.25 19.77
N ASP A 190 5.14 -6.17 19.56
CA ASP A 190 5.35 -7.60 19.80
C ASP A 190 6.36 -8.16 18.78
N VAL A 191 6.26 -7.76 17.51
CA VAL A 191 7.24 -8.13 16.46
C VAL A 191 8.63 -7.62 16.80
N TRP A 192 8.70 -6.37 17.27
CA TRP A 192 9.99 -5.79 17.67
C TRP A 192 10.64 -6.55 18.83
N ARG A 193 9.85 -6.97 19.81
CA ARG A 193 10.35 -7.73 20.97
C ARG A 193 10.75 -9.17 20.62
N GLU A 194 9.97 -9.82 19.74
CA GLU A 194 10.17 -11.22 19.38
C GLU A 194 11.22 -11.41 18.28
N GLU A 195 11.24 -10.56 17.27
CA GLU A 195 12.00 -10.74 16.03
C GLU A 195 12.97 -9.58 15.71
N GLY A 196 12.89 -8.49 16.47
CA GLY A 196 13.72 -7.30 16.26
C GLY A 196 13.45 -6.58 14.93
N LEU A 197 14.47 -5.85 14.47
CA LEU A 197 14.45 -5.13 13.18
C LEU A 197 14.10 -6.02 11.97
N PRO A 198 14.68 -7.22 11.80
CA PRO A 198 14.36 -8.09 10.65
C PRO A 198 12.89 -8.43 10.55
N GLY A 199 12.19 -8.62 11.66
CA GLY A 199 10.74 -8.87 11.70
C GLY A 199 9.93 -7.71 11.14
N CYS A 200 10.33 -6.47 11.46
CA CYS A 200 9.67 -5.26 10.97
C CYS A 200 9.83 -5.03 9.45
N PHE A 201 10.88 -5.58 8.85
CA PHE A 201 11.14 -5.50 7.40
C PHE A 201 10.80 -6.77 6.63
N ARG A 202 10.08 -7.70 7.27
CA ARG A 202 9.65 -8.95 6.64
C ARG A 202 8.78 -8.68 5.40
N GLY A 203 9.16 -9.31 4.27
CA GLY A 203 8.48 -9.12 2.99
C GLY A 203 8.89 -7.85 2.23
N VAL A 204 10.00 -7.21 2.56
CA VAL A 204 10.51 -6.03 1.84
C VAL A 204 10.84 -6.33 0.38
N THR A 205 11.39 -7.49 0.07
CA THR A 205 11.79 -7.88 -1.31
C THR A 205 10.60 -7.89 -2.29
N PRO A 206 9.52 -8.68 -2.06
CA PRO A 206 8.36 -8.63 -2.95
C PRO A 206 7.66 -7.27 -2.94
N ARG A 207 7.82 -6.51 -1.87
CA ARG A 207 7.32 -5.15 -1.80
C ARG A 207 8.12 -4.21 -2.71
N ALA A 208 9.45 -4.29 -2.71
CA ALA A 208 10.31 -3.47 -3.56
C ALA A 208 10.01 -3.68 -5.04
N ALA A 209 9.89 -4.93 -5.48
CA ALA A 209 9.50 -5.26 -6.86
C ALA A 209 8.12 -4.68 -7.23
N GLN A 210 7.12 -4.84 -6.35
CA GLN A 210 5.80 -4.27 -6.57
C GLN A 210 5.83 -2.73 -6.59
N ALA A 211 6.63 -2.11 -5.71
CA ALA A 211 6.72 -0.67 -5.61
C ALA A 211 7.37 -0.04 -6.83
N ALA A 212 8.48 -0.63 -7.34
CA ALA A 212 9.12 -0.21 -8.58
C ALA A 212 8.15 -0.26 -9.76
N TRP A 213 7.48 -1.39 -9.95
CA TRP A 213 6.45 -1.57 -10.98
C TRP A 213 5.34 -0.52 -10.90
N GLN A 214 4.73 -0.36 -9.71
CA GLN A 214 3.65 0.61 -9.53
C GLN A 214 4.09 2.05 -9.77
N THR A 215 5.32 2.42 -9.40
CA THR A 215 5.80 3.79 -9.60
C THR A 215 5.99 4.08 -11.08
N CYS A 216 6.46 3.14 -11.87
CA CYS A 216 6.55 3.29 -13.32
C CYS A 216 5.17 3.59 -13.94
N PHE A 217 4.12 2.91 -13.50
CA PHE A 217 2.77 3.15 -14.06
C PHE A 217 2.08 4.39 -13.50
N MET A 218 2.20 4.68 -12.21
CA MET A 218 1.42 5.71 -11.55
C MET A 218 2.10 7.08 -11.48
N VAL A 219 3.42 7.10 -11.59
CA VAL A 219 4.21 8.35 -11.52
C VAL A 219 4.83 8.66 -12.87
N VAL A 220 5.50 7.69 -13.48
CA VAL A 220 6.26 7.90 -14.73
C VAL A 220 5.34 7.98 -15.94
N ALA A 221 4.39 7.03 -16.11
CA ALA A 221 3.53 7.02 -17.29
C ALA A 221 2.71 8.31 -17.47
N PRO A 222 2.09 8.91 -16.44
CA PRO A 222 1.42 10.20 -16.58
C PRO A 222 2.34 11.35 -17.02
N GLN A 223 3.61 11.31 -16.61
CA GLN A 223 4.60 12.33 -16.99
C GLN A 223 5.12 12.17 -18.43
N LEU A 224 5.03 10.95 -18.98
CA LEU A 224 5.37 10.71 -20.39
C LEU A 224 4.24 11.09 -21.34
N LEU A 225 3.00 11.16 -20.84
CA LEU A 225 1.79 11.47 -21.63
C LEU A 225 1.38 12.94 -21.54
N SER A 226 1.97 13.70 -20.63
CA SER A 226 1.77 15.15 -20.48
C SER A 226 2.75 15.96 -21.31
#